data_7037e6ca8b95bc22dd68836809a752fd
#
_entry.id   7037e6ca8b95bc22dd68836809a752fd
#
_cell.length_a   1.000
_cell.length_b   1.000
_cell.length_c   1.000
_cell.angle_alpha   90.00
_cell.angle_beta   90.00
_cell.angle_gamma   90.00
#
_symmetry.space_group_name_H-M   'P 1'
#
loop_
_entity.id
_entity.type
_entity.pdbx_description
1 polymer ?
#
loop_
_entity_poly.entity_id
_entity_poly.type
_entity_poly.pdbx_seq_one_letter_code
_entity_poly.pdbx_strand_id
1 'polypeptide(L)'
;MSSLPHVLVAEDNDLVSGAMRVLFEETGHRVSTAPSIAATVSVAVADPVDLLLLDLGLADGDGLEVLAQLKERGALPRVSVALTGRDEPEVVARCRAMGCTDVLLKPVPARQLLARAREWLSSGT
;
A
#
# COMPACT_ATOMS: atom_id res chain seq x y z
N MET A 1 -23.51 -7.32 7.10
CA MET A 1 -22.48 -8.29 6.80
C MET A 1 -21.16 -7.57 6.58
N SER A 2 -20.15 -7.92 7.33
CA SER A 2 -18.85 -7.28 7.18
C SER A 2 -18.03 -8.01 6.14
N SER A 3 -17.40 -7.27 5.26
CA SER A 3 -16.43 -7.83 4.33
C SER A 3 -15.05 -7.76 4.97
N LEU A 4 -14.14 -8.61 4.51
CA LEU A 4 -12.76 -8.56 4.94
C LEU A 4 -12.11 -7.25 4.47
N PRO A 5 -11.19 -6.70 5.26
CA PRO A 5 -10.44 -5.54 4.82
C PRO A 5 -9.69 -5.83 3.52
N HIS A 6 -9.70 -4.87 2.60
CA HIS A 6 -9.05 -5.01 1.31
C HIS A 6 -7.66 -4.38 1.35
N VAL A 7 -6.64 -5.21 1.18
CA VAL A 7 -5.25 -4.78 1.10
C VAL A 7 -4.79 -4.81 -0.35
N LEU A 8 -4.30 -3.68 -0.84
CA LEU A 8 -3.74 -3.60 -2.19
C LEU A 8 -2.23 -3.45 -2.08
N VAL A 9 -1.50 -4.37 -2.70
CA VAL A 9 -0.05 -4.37 -2.71
C VAL A 9 0.44 -3.90 -4.09
N ALA A 10 1.03 -2.73 -4.13
CA ALA A 10 1.62 -2.17 -5.35
C ALA A 10 3.11 -2.49 -5.34
N GLU A 11 3.51 -3.50 -6.11
CA GLU A 11 4.86 -4.03 -6.12
C GLU A 11 5.12 -4.71 -7.46
N ASP A 12 6.23 -4.36 -8.12
CA ASP A 12 6.55 -4.94 -9.42
C ASP A 12 7.31 -6.27 -9.36
N ASN A 13 7.81 -6.65 -8.19
CA ASN A 13 8.47 -7.95 -8.02
C ASN A 13 7.42 -8.99 -7.60
N ASP A 14 7.19 -9.98 -8.48
CA ASP A 14 6.15 -10.99 -8.26
C ASP A 14 6.38 -11.86 -7.03
N LEU A 15 7.65 -12.12 -6.69
CA LEU A 15 7.95 -12.91 -5.50
C LEU A 15 7.58 -12.16 -4.23
N VAL A 16 7.84 -10.86 -4.22
CA VAL A 16 7.51 -10.01 -3.06
C VAL A 16 6.00 -9.85 -2.93
N SER A 17 5.31 -9.52 -4.03
CA SER A 17 3.86 -9.34 -3.98
C SER A 17 3.14 -10.64 -3.65
N GLY A 18 3.63 -11.77 -4.17
CA GLY A 18 3.07 -13.08 -3.87
C GLY A 18 3.23 -13.45 -2.39
N ALA A 19 4.39 -13.16 -1.81
CA ALA A 19 4.62 -13.41 -0.39
C ALA A 19 3.69 -12.56 0.48
N MET A 20 3.52 -11.31 0.13
CA MET A 20 2.61 -10.42 0.85
C MET A 20 1.16 -10.86 0.72
N ARG A 21 0.76 -11.34 -0.46
CA ARG A 21 -0.58 -11.87 -0.67
C ARG A 21 -0.87 -13.02 0.30
N VAL A 22 0.03 -14.00 0.36
CA VAL A 22 -0.15 -15.15 1.25
C VAL A 22 -0.24 -14.69 2.69
N LEU A 23 0.67 -13.81 3.10
CA LEU A 23 0.72 -13.30 4.46
C LEU A 23 -0.60 -12.66 4.90
N PHE A 24 -1.15 -11.78 4.07
CA PHE A 24 -2.37 -11.07 4.41
C PHE A 24 -3.62 -11.94 4.24
N GLU A 25 -3.65 -12.80 3.23
CA GLU A 25 -4.79 -13.72 3.08
C GLU A 25 -4.91 -14.67 4.26
N GLU A 26 -3.79 -15.17 4.75
CA GLU A 26 -3.79 -16.07 5.91
C GLU A 26 -4.22 -15.38 7.21
N THR A 27 -4.14 -14.07 7.25
CA THR A 27 -4.53 -13.31 8.44
C THR A 27 -5.88 -12.61 8.29
N GLY A 28 -6.69 -13.04 7.33
CA GLY A 28 -8.07 -12.60 7.24
C GLY A 28 -8.32 -11.35 6.41
N HIS A 29 -7.49 -11.12 5.39
CA HIS A 29 -7.64 -9.97 4.51
C HIS A 29 -7.93 -10.41 3.08
N ARG A 30 -8.67 -9.59 2.35
CA ARG A 30 -8.81 -9.71 0.92
C ARG A 30 -7.62 -8.99 0.29
N VAL A 31 -6.91 -9.61 -0.65
CA VAL A 31 -5.68 -9.04 -1.20
C VAL A 31 -5.75 -8.90 -2.71
N SER A 32 -5.39 -7.72 -3.20
CA SER A 32 -5.13 -7.49 -4.62
C SER A 32 -3.67 -7.09 -4.78
N THR A 33 -3.06 -7.45 -5.89
CA THR A 33 -1.70 -7.03 -6.21
C THR A 33 -1.70 -6.31 -7.55
N ALA A 34 -0.81 -5.34 -7.70
CA ALA A 34 -0.67 -4.57 -8.93
C ALA A 34 0.81 -4.25 -9.17
N PRO A 35 1.33 -4.50 -10.38
CA PRO A 35 2.77 -4.35 -10.63
C PRO A 35 3.19 -2.96 -11.11
N SER A 36 2.26 -2.05 -11.31
CA SER A 36 2.55 -0.74 -11.90
C SER A 36 1.64 0.34 -11.33
N ILE A 37 1.98 1.59 -11.62
CA ILE A 37 1.12 2.72 -11.24
C ILE A 37 -0.25 2.58 -11.86
N ALA A 38 -0.31 2.33 -13.16
CA ALA A 38 -1.58 2.24 -13.89
C ALA A 38 -2.45 1.11 -13.34
N ALA A 39 -1.87 -0.07 -13.11
CA ALA A 39 -2.61 -1.20 -12.57
C ALA A 39 -3.13 -0.94 -11.15
N THR A 40 -2.29 -0.29 -10.33
CA THR A 40 -2.68 0.05 -8.96
C THR A 40 -3.87 1.00 -8.95
N VAL A 41 -3.83 2.03 -9.77
CA VAL A 41 -4.93 3.00 -9.87
C VAL A 41 -6.20 2.31 -10.35
N SER A 42 -6.09 1.46 -11.37
CA SER A 42 -7.22 0.73 -11.91
C SER A 42 -7.92 -0.13 -10.85
N VAL A 43 -7.15 -0.87 -10.07
CA VAL A 43 -7.70 -1.72 -9.01
C VAL A 43 -8.38 -0.87 -7.94
N ALA A 44 -7.72 0.18 -7.49
CA ALA A 44 -8.24 1.01 -6.40
C ALA A 44 -9.51 1.77 -6.79
N VAL A 45 -9.62 2.16 -8.04
CA VAL A 45 -10.84 2.85 -8.54
C VAL A 45 -12.02 1.87 -8.61
N ALA A 46 -11.74 0.61 -8.99
CA ALA A 46 -12.79 -0.39 -9.18
C ALA A 46 -13.27 -1.00 -7.86
N ASP A 47 -12.45 -1.03 -6.84
CA ASP A 47 -12.74 -1.74 -5.59
C ASP A 47 -12.10 -0.99 -4.41
N PRO A 48 -12.89 -0.41 -3.51
CA PRO A 48 -12.35 0.40 -2.41
C PRO A 48 -11.27 -0.34 -1.61
N VAL A 49 -10.21 0.38 -1.31
CA VAL A 49 -9.03 -0.16 -0.62
C VAL A 49 -8.96 0.36 0.80
N ASP A 50 -8.81 -0.55 1.75
CA ASP A 50 -8.63 -0.18 3.16
C ASP A 50 -7.18 0.14 3.47
N LEU A 51 -6.25 -0.66 2.93
CA LEU A 51 -4.82 -0.47 3.15
C LEU A 51 -4.07 -0.63 1.83
N LEU A 52 -3.35 0.42 1.44
CA LEU A 52 -2.45 0.37 0.29
C LEU A 52 -1.01 0.26 0.80
N LEU A 53 -0.32 -0.79 0.38
CA LEU A 53 1.12 -0.93 0.61
C LEU A 53 1.79 -0.59 -0.72
N LEU A 54 2.46 0.54 -0.76
CA LEU A 54 2.94 1.15 -1.99
C LEU A 54 4.46 1.16 -2.05
N ASP A 55 5.02 0.32 -2.91
CA ASP A 55 6.45 0.38 -3.20
C ASP A 55 6.72 1.63 -4.06
N LEU A 56 7.65 2.47 -3.62
CA LEU A 56 7.97 3.70 -4.34
C LEU A 56 8.75 3.44 -5.63
N GLY A 57 9.40 2.28 -5.73
CA GLY A 57 10.21 1.96 -6.92
C GLY A 57 9.47 1.14 -7.96
N LEU A 58 8.28 1.57 -8.38
CA LEU A 58 7.52 0.86 -9.41
C LEU A 58 8.16 1.04 -10.79
N ALA A 59 7.98 0.04 -11.65
CA ALA A 59 8.65 0.00 -12.95
C ALA A 59 8.26 1.16 -13.87
N ASP A 60 7.05 1.66 -13.78
CA ASP A 60 6.55 2.72 -14.67
C ASP A 60 6.64 4.13 -14.06
N GLY A 61 7.41 4.28 -12.97
CA GLY A 61 7.66 5.62 -12.46
C GLY A 61 7.67 5.71 -10.94
N ASP A 62 7.46 6.91 -10.44
CA ASP A 62 7.44 7.20 -9.01
C ASP A 62 6.12 6.72 -8.40
N GLY A 63 6.20 5.79 -7.44
CA GLY A 63 5.03 5.21 -6.80
C GLY A 63 4.08 6.24 -6.20
N LEU A 64 4.59 7.39 -5.75
CA LEU A 64 3.72 8.43 -5.17
C LEU A 64 2.73 9.01 -6.18
N GLU A 65 2.96 8.84 -7.47
CA GLU A 65 2.01 9.22 -8.50
C GLU A 65 0.66 8.50 -8.34
N VAL A 66 0.68 7.31 -7.77
CA VAL A 66 -0.55 6.57 -7.46
C VAL A 66 -1.46 7.42 -6.58
N LEU A 67 -0.89 8.01 -5.52
CA LEU A 67 -1.69 8.80 -4.58
C LEU A 67 -2.26 10.05 -5.24
N ALA A 68 -1.47 10.71 -6.08
CA ALA A 68 -1.94 11.89 -6.80
C ALA A 68 -3.14 11.56 -7.68
N GLN A 69 -3.04 10.45 -8.43
CA GLN A 69 -4.12 10.03 -9.32
C GLN A 69 -5.36 9.58 -8.55
N LEU A 70 -5.19 8.87 -7.46
CA LEU A 70 -6.32 8.42 -6.65
C LEU A 70 -7.04 9.58 -5.97
N LYS A 71 -6.29 10.59 -5.55
CA LYS A 71 -6.87 11.78 -4.98
C LYS A 71 -7.77 12.49 -5.99
N GLU A 72 -7.29 12.64 -7.23
CA GLU A 72 -8.08 13.25 -8.30
C GLU A 72 -9.37 12.49 -8.58
N ARG A 73 -9.34 11.18 -8.43
CA ARG A 73 -10.49 10.31 -8.73
C ARG A 73 -11.40 10.06 -7.53
N GLY A 74 -11.07 10.63 -6.38
CA GLY A 74 -11.85 10.40 -5.16
C GLY A 74 -11.77 8.97 -4.67
N ALA A 75 -10.66 8.26 -4.93
CA ALA A 75 -10.50 6.85 -4.61
C ALA A 75 -9.30 6.58 -3.69
N LEU A 76 -8.92 7.55 -2.86
CA LEU A 76 -7.83 7.33 -1.92
C LEU A 76 -8.17 6.20 -0.96
N PRO A 77 -7.21 5.30 -0.69
CA PRO A 77 -7.39 4.27 0.33
C PRO A 77 -7.58 4.90 1.70
N ARG A 78 -8.21 4.16 2.60
CA ARG A 78 -8.35 4.61 3.99
C ARG A 78 -6.99 4.83 4.64
N VAL A 79 -6.03 3.94 4.38
CA VAL A 79 -4.66 4.05 4.86
C VAL A 79 -3.70 3.78 3.71
N SER A 80 -2.69 4.63 3.55
CA SER A 80 -1.65 4.45 2.54
C SER A 80 -0.29 4.44 3.22
N VAL A 81 0.49 3.38 2.98
CA VAL A 81 1.81 3.21 3.58
C VAL A 81 2.83 3.03 2.47
N ALA A 82 3.86 3.86 2.49
CA ALA A 82 4.94 3.77 1.52
C ALA A 82 6.01 2.79 2.01
N LEU A 83 6.49 1.95 1.10
CA LEU A 83 7.61 1.05 1.34
C LEU A 83 8.76 1.51 0.47
N THR A 84 9.92 1.79 1.08
CA THR A 84 11.05 2.36 0.35
C THR A 84 12.36 1.80 0.86
N GLY A 85 13.35 1.69 -0.03
CA GLY A 85 14.71 1.36 0.36
C GLY A 85 15.51 2.57 0.79
N ARG A 86 14.90 3.77 0.84
CA ARG A 86 15.57 5.03 1.12
C ARG A 86 14.92 5.73 2.29
N ASP A 87 15.74 6.12 3.25
CA ASP A 87 15.26 6.76 4.48
C ASP A 87 15.62 8.24 4.58
N GLU A 88 16.04 8.85 3.48
CA GLU A 88 16.37 10.27 3.51
C GLU A 88 15.15 11.10 3.95
N PRO A 89 15.39 12.15 4.75
CA PRO A 89 14.28 12.98 5.25
C PRO A 89 13.37 13.55 4.17
N GLU A 90 13.92 13.88 2.99
CA GLU A 90 13.12 14.41 1.89
C GLU A 90 12.13 13.39 1.36
N VAL A 91 12.54 12.11 1.30
CA VAL A 91 11.65 11.04 0.83
C VAL A 91 10.50 10.86 1.81
N VAL A 92 10.81 10.80 3.09
CA VAL A 92 9.80 10.64 4.14
C VAL A 92 8.84 11.83 4.14
N ALA A 93 9.37 13.05 4.08
CA ALA A 93 8.54 14.27 4.06
C ALA A 93 7.61 14.30 2.86
N ARG A 94 8.11 13.89 1.70
CA ARG A 94 7.32 13.84 0.48
C ARG A 94 6.18 12.83 0.58
N CYS A 95 6.46 11.66 1.15
CA CYS A 95 5.43 10.65 1.37
C CYS A 95 4.31 11.19 2.26
N ARG A 96 4.67 11.81 3.36
CA ARG A 96 3.68 12.35 4.29
C ARG A 96 2.89 13.49 3.67
N ALA A 97 3.55 14.33 2.88
CA ALA A 97 2.88 15.44 2.19
C ALA A 97 1.85 14.92 1.17
N MET A 98 2.09 13.73 0.59
CA MET A 98 1.19 13.11 -0.36
C MET A 98 0.07 12.31 0.30
N GLY A 99 0.06 12.22 1.62
CA GLY A 99 -1.02 11.57 2.35
C GLY A 99 -0.71 10.18 2.90
N CYS A 100 0.57 9.77 2.90
CA CYS A 100 0.92 8.49 3.51
C CYS A 100 0.76 8.54 5.01
N THR A 101 0.11 7.52 5.55
CA THR A 101 -0.05 7.37 7.00
C THR A 101 1.28 7.00 7.64
N ASP A 102 2.08 6.21 6.93
CA ASP A 102 3.37 5.75 7.44
C ASP A 102 4.34 5.51 6.29
N VAL A 103 5.62 5.44 6.63
CA VAL A 103 6.69 5.14 5.67
C VAL A 103 7.59 4.11 6.31
N LEU A 104 7.75 2.96 5.68
CA LEU A 104 8.57 1.87 6.20
C LEU A 104 9.79 1.65 5.32
N LEU A 105 10.92 1.44 5.95
CA LEU A 105 12.18 1.15 5.25
C LEU A 105 12.28 -0.34 4.97
N LYS A 106 12.52 -0.70 3.71
CA LYS A 106 12.73 -2.10 3.32
C LYS A 106 14.11 -2.59 3.77
N PRO A 107 14.23 -3.88 4.08
CA PRO A 107 13.18 -4.90 4.11
C PRO A 107 12.35 -4.82 5.39
N VAL A 108 11.04 -5.04 5.25
CA VAL A 108 10.14 -5.00 6.41
C VAL A 108 9.85 -6.43 6.83
N PRO A 109 10.20 -6.81 8.06
CA PRO A 109 9.90 -8.16 8.54
C PRO A 109 8.40 -8.42 8.54
N ALA A 110 7.99 -9.62 8.11
CA ALA A 110 6.58 -9.97 7.98
C ALA A 110 5.80 -9.75 9.28
N ARG A 111 6.39 -10.15 10.40
CA ARG A 111 5.74 -10.00 11.70
C ARG A 111 5.47 -8.54 12.06
N GLN A 112 6.45 -7.68 11.77
CA GLN A 112 6.31 -6.25 12.01
C GLN A 112 5.22 -5.66 11.10
N LEU A 113 5.21 -6.06 9.84
CA LEU A 113 4.22 -5.58 8.88
C LEU A 113 2.80 -5.95 9.32
N LEU A 114 2.59 -7.19 9.78
CA LEU A 114 1.29 -7.62 10.27
C LEU A 114 0.86 -6.86 11.51
N ALA A 115 1.77 -6.64 12.45
CA ALA A 115 1.46 -5.90 13.67
C ALA A 115 1.04 -4.47 13.35
N ARG A 116 1.77 -3.83 12.44
CA ARG A 116 1.45 -2.47 12.02
C ARG A 116 0.12 -2.42 11.25
N ALA A 117 -0.15 -3.41 10.43
CA ALA A 117 -1.40 -3.47 9.68
C ALA A 117 -2.61 -3.50 10.60
N ARG A 118 -2.52 -4.24 11.69
CA ARG A 118 -3.59 -4.25 12.69
C ARG A 118 -3.86 -2.86 13.25
N GLU A 119 -2.80 -2.13 13.58
CA GLU A 119 -2.92 -0.77 14.09
C GLU A 119 -3.54 0.15 13.06
N TRP A 120 -3.06 0.12 11.82
CA TRP A 120 -3.56 0.98 10.76
C TRP A 120 -5.03 0.73 10.47
N LEU A 121 -5.44 -0.54 10.42
CA LEU A 121 -6.81 -0.90 10.06
C LEU A 121 -7.81 -0.70 11.19
N SER A 122 -7.35 -0.68 12.43
CA SER A 122 -8.23 -0.46 13.57
C SER A 122 -8.35 1.02 13.98
N SER A 123 -7.39 1.85 13.62
CA SER A 123 -7.31 3.21 14.12
C SER A 123 -8.26 4.19 13.44
N GLY A 124 -8.93 3.81 12.40
CA GLY A 124 -9.83 4.70 11.67
C GLY A 124 -11.30 4.55 11.99
N THR A 125 -11.64 3.78 12.99
CA THR A 125 -13.03 3.49 13.32
C THR A 125 -13.67 4.54 14.21
#